data_6b04ab9ae19cb93a5fa46ea49884b0a0
#
_entry.id   6b04ab9ae19cb93a5fa46ea49884b0a0
#
_cell.length_a   1.000
_cell.length_b   1.000
_cell.length_c   1.000
_cell.angle_alpha   90.00
_cell.angle_beta   90.00
_cell.angle_gamma   90.00
#
_symmetry.space_group_name_H-M   'P 1'
#
loop_
_entity.id
_entity.type
_entity.pdbx_description
1 polymer ?
#
loop_
_entity_poly.entity_id
_entity_poly.type
_entity_poly.pdbx_seq_one_letter_code
_entity_poly.pdbx_strand_id
1 'polypeptide(L)'
;VFRLKKHIYFAPDPVFGGRQRELTANDYIYAIKRLADPANRSPSAGFIRGKIAGLDALTEKAVRMGRFDYDEPVSGLQAPDRYTLRIRLNAPDANFLYVLAYGALAAVSREVVEAYGERVAFHPVGTGPYMLKEYVPRSKIVLEANPYYRGFVWDFQPGDDAWDERLVREMKGKQMPQIGRVEIAIIEEEQSRWLSFMEGRIDFDKLPQLAAPVALENGRLKQEFVDQGIRQYAMVEPEITYTLFNMEDPVTGGYSKEKIALRRAIAMSYNTQAEIELLRNGMAKKAEMIVPPGVAGHDPSYKSSIAHEPELASRLLDYFGYRRQADGYRTMPDGSPLVLKIRTEASASSRVVSEIWKRGLDEIGIRAEFEVGNFADNLKDAAGCRLMMWGGAWHADYPEGENFLQLLYGPNAGRGNYGCYRSKAFDNLYRQAVRLPPGEKRNALYVMMNRQMEADTAWVVHVSRTRNWLVRPRVLGFKKHPIMQSDWQYLDVVR
;
A
#
# COMPACT_ATOMS: atom_id res chain seq x y z
N VAL A 1 -22.41 -15.74 -0.85
CA VAL A 1 -22.73 -16.42 -2.12
C VAL A 1 -22.67 -15.40 -3.23
N PHE A 2 -21.96 -15.74 -4.32
CA PHE A 2 -21.79 -14.89 -5.51
C PHE A 2 -22.39 -15.61 -6.71
N ARG A 3 -23.12 -14.87 -7.52
CA ARG A 3 -23.64 -15.35 -8.82
C ARG A 3 -22.84 -14.64 -9.91
N LEU A 4 -22.08 -15.40 -10.68
CA LEU A 4 -21.28 -14.87 -11.78
C LEU A 4 -22.19 -14.49 -12.95
N LYS A 5 -21.86 -13.37 -13.60
CA LYS A 5 -22.47 -13.03 -14.88
C LYS A 5 -22.01 -14.04 -15.93
N LYS A 6 -22.93 -14.49 -16.77
CA LYS A 6 -22.62 -15.35 -17.93
C LYS A 6 -21.91 -14.56 -19.02
N HIS A 7 -21.30 -15.24 -19.95
CA HIS A 7 -20.65 -14.67 -21.13
C HIS A 7 -19.48 -13.74 -20.79
N ILE A 8 -18.74 -14.08 -19.73
CA ILE A 8 -17.44 -13.51 -19.43
C ILE A 8 -16.39 -14.51 -19.89
N TYR A 9 -15.50 -14.08 -20.79
CA TYR A 9 -14.53 -14.97 -21.42
C TYR A 9 -13.10 -14.53 -21.07
N PHE A 10 -12.22 -15.51 -20.94
CA PHE A 10 -10.80 -15.28 -20.91
C PHE A 10 -10.31 -14.75 -22.26
N ALA A 11 -9.24 -13.96 -22.26
CA ALA A 11 -8.57 -13.56 -23.49
C ALA A 11 -8.20 -14.78 -24.32
N PRO A 12 -8.15 -14.65 -25.67
CA PRO A 12 -7.77 -15.76 -26.53
C PRO A 12 -6.36 -16.26 -26.19
N ASP A 13 -6.23 -17.57 -26.09
CA ASP A 13 -4.95 -18.23 -25.86
C ASP A 13 -4.89 -19.57 -26.61
N PRO A 14 -3.71 -19.99 -27.14
CA PRO A 14 -3.53 -21.25 -27.85
C PRO A 14 -3.99 -22.49 -27.07
N VAL A 15 -3.87 -22.46 -25.75
CA VAL A 15 -4.28 -23.53 -24.82
C VAL A 15 -5.76 -23.88 -24.95
N PHE A 16 -6.59 -22.91 -25.36
CA PHE A 16 -8.03 -23.12 -25.51
C PHE A 16 -8.42 -23.72 -26.89
N GLY A 17 -7.45 -23.98 -27.76
CA GLY A 17 -7.69 -24.59 -29.07
C GLY A 17 -8.65 -23.79 -29.97
N GLY A 18 -8.59 -22.46 -29.93
CA GLY A 18 -9.45 -21.54 -30.71
C GLY A 18 -10.85 -21.35 -30.13
N ARG A 19 -11.19 -21.97 -28.99
CA ARG A 19 -12.51 -21.83 -28.35
C ARG A 19 -12.51 -20.66 -27.38
N GLN A 20 -13.65 -19.97 -27.25
CA GLN A 20 -13.87 -19.00 -26.19
C GLN A 20 -14.01 -19.71 -24.83
N ARG A 21 -13.09 -19.50 -23.92
CA ARG A 21 -13.08 -20.11 -22.58
C ARG A 21 -13.86 -19.21 -21.61
N GLU A 22 -15.07 -19.64 -21.26
CA GLU A 22 -15.93 -18.89 -20.34
C GLU A 22 -15.49 -19.05 -18.89
N LEU A 23 -15.54 -17.93 -18.13
CA LEU A 23 -15.28 -17.87 -16.70
C LEU A 23 -16.32 -18.69 -15.91
N THR A 24 -15.85 -19.45 -14.94
CA THR A 24 -16.68 -20.27 -14.05
C THR A 24 -16.35 -20.04 -12.58
N ALA A 25 -17.21 -20.51 -11.68
CA ALA A 25 -16.96 -20.46 -10.24
C ALA A 25 -15.72 -21.25 -9.81
N ASN A 26 -15.38 -22.32 -10.53
CA ASN A 26 -14.19 -23.12 -10.26
C ASN A 26 -12.89 -22.37 -10.53
N ASP A 27 -12.88 -21.40 -11.44
CA ASP A 27 -11.69 -20.58 -11.71
C ASP A 27 -11.32 -19.69 -10.51
N TYR A 28 -12.32 -19.21 -9.79
CA TYR A 28 -12.10 -18.50 -8.51
C TYR A 28 -11.64 -19.44 -7.40
N ILE A 29 -12.23 -20.63 -7.30
CA ILE A 29 -11.80 -21.63 -6.30
C ILE A 29 -10.34 -22.01 -6.54
N TYR A 30 -9.98 -22.23 -7.79
CA TYR A 30 -8.61 -22.54 -8.19
C TYR A 30 -7.65 -21.39 -7.85
N ALA A 31 -8.00 -20.15 -8.16
CA ALA A 31 -7.21 -18.98 -7.83
C ALA A 31 -6.98 -18.83 -6.31
N ILE A 32 -8.03 -18.99 -5.49
CA ILE A 32 -7.94 -18.93 -4.02
C ILE A 32 -7.02 -20.05 -3.50
N LYS A 33 -7.14 -21.28 -4.02
CA LYS A 33 -6.27 -22.40 -3.65
C LYS A 33 -4.81 -22.11 -4.01
N ARG A 34 -4.54 -21.47 -5.16
CA ARG A 34 -3.18 -21.07 -5.56
C ARG A 34 -2.53 -20.10 -4.58
N LEU A 35 -3.30 -19.16 -4.01
CA LEU A 35 -2.79 -18.27 -2.97
C LEU A 35 -2.44 -19.01 -1.68
N ALA A 36 -3.19 -20.07 -1.36
CA ALA A 36 -2.98 -20.89 -0.17
C ALA A 36 -1.85 -21.91 -0.33
N ASP A 37 -1.46 -22.25 -1.57
CA ASP A 37 -0.40 -23.22 -1.85
C ASP A 37 0.96 -22.69 -1.39
N PRO A 38 1.62 -23.35 -0.42
CA PRO A 38 2.93 -22.92 0.10
C PRO A 38 4.03 -22.86 -0.98
N ALA A 39 3.94 -23.70 -2.01
CA ALA A 39 4.92 -23.74 -3.09
C ALA A 39 4.94 -22.43 -3.90
N ASN A 40 3.80 -21.76 -4.03
CA ASN A 40 3.68 -20.48 -4.75
C ASN A 40 4.25 -19.29 -3.96
N ARG A 41 4.51 -19.42 -2.66
CA ARG A 41 5.06 -18.36 -1.79
C ARG A 41 4.37 -17.01 -1.97
N SER A 42 3.04 -17.01 -2.17
CA SER A 42 2.30 -15.80 -2.45
C SER A 42 2.38 -14.79 -1.31
N PRO A 43 2.80 -13.54 -1.55
CA PRO A 43 2.76 -12.50 -0.53
C PRO A 43 1.33 -12.17 -0.07
N SER A 44 0.32 -12.48 -0.90
CA SER A 44 -1.10 -12.23 -0.64
C SER A 44 -1.79 -13.37 0.14
N ALA A 45 -1.09 -14.46 0.48
CA ALA A 45 -1.66 -15.56 1.26
C ALA A 45 -2.22 -15.11 2.62
N GLY A 46 -1.67 -14.02 3.20
CA GLY A 46 -2.14 -13.44 4.46
C GLY A 46 -3.58 -12.96 4.42
N PHE A 47 -4.08 -12.53 3.26
CA PHE A 47 -5.46 -12.05 3.10
C PHE A 47 -6.53 -13.13 3.31
N ILE A 48 -6.20 -14.39 3.12
CA ILE A 48 -7.15 -15.52 3.21
C ILE A 48 -6.87 -16.47 4.36
N ARG A 49 -5.67 -16.40 4.97
CA ARG A 49 -5.29 -17.27 6.08
C ARG A 49 -6.21 -17.07 7.28
N GLY A 50 -6.67 -18.16 7.88
CA GLY A 50 -7.58 -18.17 9.03
C GLY A 50 -9.02 -17.78 8.70
N LYS A 51 -9.31 -17.35 7.45
CA LYS A 51 -10.61 -16.79 7.08
C LYS A 51 -11.57 -17.79 6.46
N ILE A 52 -11.12 -18.66 5.58
CA ILE A 52 -11.96 -19.58 4.79
C ILE A 52 -11.99 -20.97 5.44
N ALA A 53 -13.18 -21.48 5.71
CA ALA A 53 -13.36 -22.76 6.41
C ALA A 53 -12.72 -23.94 5.65
N GLY A 54 -11.80 -24.63 6.33
CA GLY A 54 -11.11 -25.81 5.82
C GLY A 54 -9.91 -25.53 4.90
N LEU A 55 -9.65 -24.27 4.53
CA LEU A 55 -8.54 -23.94 3.63
C LEU A 55 -7.17 -24.09 4.30
N ASP A 56 -7.04 -23.65 5.56
CA ASP A 56 -5.78 -23.76 6.30
C ASP A 56 -5.39 -25.23 6.53
N ALA A 57 -6.36 -26.12 6.79
CA ALA A 57 -6.12 -27.54 6.94
C ALA A 57 -5.53 -28.17 5.66
N LEU A 58 -6.00 -27.75 4.48
CA LEU A 58 -5.43 -28.16 3.19
C LEU A 58 -4.00 -27.64 3.03
N THR A 59 -3.74 -26.38 3.41
CA THR A 59 -2.39 -25.78 3.39
C THR A 59 -1.43 -26.53 4.31
N GLU A 60 -1.83 -26.83 5.54
CA GLU A 60 -1.02 -27.59 6.49
C GLU A 60 -0.75 -29.02 6.01
N LYS A 61 -1.74 -29.67 5.41
CA LYS A 61 -1.57 -30.97 4.78
C LYS A 61 -0.53 -30.91 3.65
N ALA A 62 -0.59 -29.87 2.80
CA ALA A 62 0.36 -29.67 1.71
C ALA A 62 1.80 -29.49 2.23
N VAL A 63 2.00 -28.75 3.34
CA VAL A 63 3.33 -28.61 3.98
C VAL A 63 3.86 -29.96 4.45
N ARG A 64 3.02 -30.80 5.07
CA ARG A 64 3.45 -32.13 5.55
C ARG A 64 3.75 -33.10 4.41
N MET A 65 2.99 -33.03 3.30
CA MET A 65 3.10 -33.94 2.17
C MET A 65 4.06 -33.45 1.08
N GLY A 66 4.56 -32.22 1.15
CA GLY A 66 5.40 -31.57 0.13
C GLY A 66 4.64 -31.29 -1.18
N ARG A 67 3.31 -31.39 -1.21
CA ARG A 67 2.48 -31.22 -2.40
C ARG A 67 1.09 -30.70 -2.06
N PHE A 68 0.61 -29.70 -2.81
CA PHE A 68 -0.75 -29.17 -2.68
C PHE A 68 -1.71 -29.91 -3.63
N ASP A 69 -2.82 -30.38 -3.12
CA ASP A 69 -3.86 -31.05 -3.92
C ASP A 69 -4.96 -30.06 -4.30
N TYR A 70 -4.94 -29.63 -5.55
CA TYR A 70 -5.94 -28.67 -6.06
C TYR A 70 -7.33 -29.30 -6.24
N ASP A 71 -7.46 -30.62 -6.28
CA ASP A 71 -8.72 -31.32 -6.46
C ASP A 71 -9.38 -31.68 -5.11
N GLU A 72 -8.63 -31.64 -3.99
CA GLU A 72 -9.18 -31.90 -2.67
C GLU A 72 -10.27 -30.89 -2.29
N PRO A 73 -11.48 -31.34 -1.92
CA PRO A 73 -12.58 -30.46 -1.54
C PRO A 73 -12.26 -29.62 -0.31
N VAL A 74 -12.61 -28.33 -0.35
CA VAL A 74 -12.53 -27.41 0.78
C VAL A 74 -13.93 -27.03 1.20
N SER A 75 -14.30 -27.29 2.45
CA SER A 75 -15.66 -27.08 2.95
C SER A 75 -16.15 -25.63 2.86
N GLY A 76 -15.21 -24.68 2.84
CA GLY A 76 -15.46 -23.25 2.71
C GLY A 76 -15.46 -22.74 1.26
N LEU A 77 -15.15 -23.58 0.25
CA LEU A 77 -15.10 -23.18 -1.16
C LEU A 77 -15.95 -24.16 -1.99
N GLN A 78 -17.07 -23.70 -2.51
CA GLN A 78 -18.02 -24.54 -3.24
C GLN A 78 -18.47 -23.86 -4.53
N ALA A 79 -18.60 -24.64 -5.58
CA ALA A 79 -19.26 -24.27 -6.84
C ALA A 79 -20.46 -25.21 -7.05
N PRO A 80 -21.65 -24.90 -6.45
CA PRO A 80 -22.84 -25.75 -6.59
C PRO A 80 -23.28 -25.92 -8.05
N ASP A 81 -23.02 -24.92 -8.87
CA ASP A 81 -23.18 -24.91 -10.33
C ASP A 81 -22.07 -24.07 -10.97
N ARG A 82 -22.08 -24.03 -12.30
CA ARG A 82 -21.06 -23.35 -13.12
C ARG A 82 -20.85 -21.87 -12.75
N TYR A 83 -21.89 -21.17 -12.28
CA TYR A 83 -21.88 -19.73 -12.06
C TYR A 83 -22.12 -19.29 -10.62
N THR A 84 -22.24 -20.23 -9.70
CA THR A 84 -22.44 -19.93 -8.28
C THR A 84 -21.19 -20.27 -7.48
N LEU A 85 -20.55 -19.23 -6.94
CA LEU A 85 -19.45 -19.36 -5.98
C LEU A 85 -19.99 -19.16 -4.57
N ARG A 86 -19.82 -20.15 -3.69
CA ARG A 86 -20.15 -20.08 -2.28
C ARG A 86 -18.87 -20.11 -1.47
N ILE A 87 -18.65 -19.08 -0.65
CA ILE A 87 -17.53 -19.02 0.31
C ILE A 87 -18.10 -19.02 1.71
N ARG A 88 -17.61 -19.90 2.58
CA ARG A 88 -17.93 -19.95 4.00
C ARG A 88 -16.72 -19.53 4.80
N LEU A 89 -16.90 -18.50 5.62
CA LEU A 89 -15.87 -17.96 6.51
C LEU A 89 -15.91 -18.65 7.87
N ASN A 90 -14.75 -18.67 8.57
CA ASN A 90 -14.64 -19.16 9.94
C ASN A 90 -15.30 -18.20 10.95
N ALA A 91 -15.34 -16.90 10.64
CA ALA A 91 -15.98 -15.86 11.44
C ALA A 91 -16.51 -14.74 10.51
N PRO A 92 -17.47 -13.92 10.97
CA PRO A 92 -17.86 -12.72 10.22
C PRO A 92 -16.67 -11.81 9.96
N ASP A 93 -16.51 -11.38 8.70
CA ASP A 93 -15.49 -10.41 8.27
C ASP A 93 -16.13 -9.43 7.28
N ALA A 94 -16.40 -8.22 7.75
CA ALA A 94 -17.05 -7.18 6.94
C ALA A 94 -16.15 -6.68 5.78
N ASN A 95 -14.85 -6.87 5.87
CA ASN A 95 -13.87 -6.44 4.86
C ASN A 95 -13.59 -7.51 3.81
N PHE A 96 -14.12 -8.73 3.98
CA PHE A 96 -13.83 -9.83 3.07
C PHE A 96 -14.23 -9.56 1.62
N LEU A 97 -15.23 -8.68 1.39
CA LEU A 97 -15.60 -8.25 0.04
C LEU A 97 -14.49 -7.44 -0.63
N TYR A 98 -13.80 -6.58 0.11
CA TYR A 98 -12.61 -5.87 -0.40
C TYR A 98 -11.47 -6.84 -0.70
N VAL A 99 -11.25 -7.82 0.17
CA VAL A 99 -10.26 -8.87 -0.07
C VAL A 99 -10.56 -9.61 -1.37
N LEU A 100 -11.82 -9.98 -1.63
CA LEU A 100 -12.22 -10.64 -2.89
C LEU A 100 -12.09 -9.75 -4.12
N ALA A 101 -12.19 -8.42 -3.96
CA ALA A 101 -11.99 -7.46 -5.03
C ALA A 101 -10.50 -7.17 -5.31
N TYR A 102 -9.61 -7.60 -4.45
CA TYR A 102 -8.17 -7.42 -4.61
C TYR A 102 -7.64 -8.28 -5.75
N GLY A 103 -6.80 -7.69 -6.61
CA GLY A 103 -6.36 -8.32 -7.86
C GLY A 103 -5.72 -9.71 -7.71
N ALA A 104 -5.07 -9.99 -6.56
CA ALA A 104 -4.48 -11.30 -6.30
C ALA A 104 -5.51 -12.44 -6.17
N LEU A 105 -6.79 -12.13 -5.93
CA LEU A 105 -7.89 -13.09 -5.87
C LEU A 105 -8.69 -13.17 -7.18
N ALA A 106 -8.24 -12.48 -8.24
CA ALA A 106 -8.85 -12.60 -9.56
C ALA A 106 -8.80 -14.06 -10.07
N ALA A 107 -9.84 -14.45 -10.79
CA ALA A 107 -9.93 -15.79 -11.35
C ALA A 107 -8.80 -16.06 -12.35
N VAL A 108 -8.24 -17.26 -12.31
CA VAL A 108 -7.25 -17.74 -13.28
C VAL A 108 -7.68 -19.09 -13.87
N SER A 109 -7.41 -19.28 -15.14
CA SER A 109 -7.67 -20.55 -15.81
C SER A 109 -6.63 -21.60 -15.42
N ARG A 110 -7.11 -22.77 -14.94
CA ARG A 110 -6.24 -23.88 -14.55
C ARG A 110 -5.46 -24.40 -15.76
N GLU A 111 -6.12 -24.48 -16.91
CA GLU A 111 -5.52 -24.95 -18.16
C GLU A 111 -4.30 -24.12 -18.57
N VAL A 112 -4.40 -22.79 -18.42
CA VAL A 112 -3.28 -21.87 -18.71
C VAL A 112 -2.13 -22.10 -17.72
N VAL A 113 -2.45 -22.19 -16.43
CA VAL A 113 -1.41 -22.39 -15.40
C VAL A 113 -0.68 -23.71 -15.59
N GLU A 114 -1.40 -24.78 -15.87
CA GLU A 114 -0.80 -26.12 -16.08
C GLU A 114 0.03 -26.18 -17.38
N ALA A 115 -0.42 -25.52 -18.46
CA ALA A 115 0.28 -25.51 -19.73
C ALA A 115 1.60 -24.69 -19.69
N TYR A 116 1.59 -23.56 -18.98
CA TYR A 116 2.74 -22.66 -18.97
C TYR A 116 3.66 -22.85 -17.74
N GLY A 117 3.18 -23.50 -16.67
CA GLY A 117 3.96 -23.72 -15.45
C GLY A 117 4.52 -22.42 -14.88
N GLU A 118 5.83 -22.37 -14.59
CA GLU A 118 6.48 -21.17 -14.06
C GLU A 118 6.42 -19.97 -15.01
N ARG A 119 6.33 -20.21 -16.32
CA ARG A 119 6.23 -19.15 -17.33
C ARG A 119 4.91 -18.40 -17.28
N VAL A 120 3.89 -18.88 -16.56
CA VAL A 120 2.61 -18.18 -16.39
C VAL A 120 2.77 -16.78 -15.78
N ALA A 121 3.84 -16.55 -15.01
CA ALA A 121 4.17 -15.25 -14.46
C ALA A 121 4.41 -14.18 -15.55
N PHE A 122 4.83 -14.61 -16.74
CA PHE A 122 5.10 -13.76 -17.91
C PHE A 122 4.06 -13.95 -19.03
N HIS A 123 3.05 -14.75 -18.77
CA HIS A 123 1.98 -15.07 -19.72
C HIS A 123 0.58 -15.02 -19.04
N PRO A 124 0.18 -13.86 -18.53
CA PRO A 124 -1.11 -13.72 -17.88
C PRO A 124 -2.25 -13.77 -18.88
N VAL A 125 -3.23 -14.64 -18.63
CA VAL A 125 -4.47 -14.73 -19.42
C VAL A 125 -5.65 -14.45 -18.48
N GLY A 126 -6.33 -13.34 -18.68
CA GLY A 126 -7.41 -12.89 -17.83
C GLY A 126 -8.70 -12.57 -18.59
N THR A 127 -9.70 -12.10 -17.86
CA THR A 127 -11.01 -11.68 -18.41
C THR A 127 -11.15 -10.17 -18.51
N GLY A 128 -10.06 -9.44 -18.29
CA GLY A 128 -10.01 -7.97 -18.28
C GLY A 128 -10.01 -7.34 -19.67
N PRO A 129 -10.03 -5.99 -19.73
CA PRO A 129 -10.12 -5.25 -20.99
C PRO A 129 -8.88 -5.34 -21.87
N TYR A 130 -7.76 -5.72 -21.30
CA TYR A 130 -6.47 -5.81 -22.00
C TYR A 130 -5.81 -7.16 -21.76
N MET A 131 -5.00 -7.57 -22.73
CA MET A 131 -4.14 -8.75 -22.69
C MET A 131 -2.69 -8.34 -22.91
N LEU A 132 -1.75 -9.08 -22.34
CA LEU A 132 -0.32 -8.83 -22.50
C LEU A 132 0.10 -9.20 -23.93
N LYS A 133 0.65 -8.23 -24.65
CA LYS A 133 1.22 -8.43 -25.99
C LYS A 133 2.73 -8.62 -25.93
N GLU A 134 3.41 -7.80 -25.15
CA GLU A 134 4.87 -7.82 -25.06
C GLU A 134 5.30 -7.43 -23.63
N TYR A 135 6.27 -8.14 -23.11
CA TYR A 135 6.95 -7.79 -21.88
C TYR A 135 8.46 -7.86 -22.08
N VAL A 136 9.11 -6.71 -22.00
CA VAL A 136 10.57 -6.60 -21.99
C VAL A 136 10.98 -6.15 -20.59
N PRO A 137 11.57 -7.03 -19.78
CA PRO A 137 11.97 -6.71 -18.40
C PRO A 137 12.79 -5.41 -18.34
N ARG A 138 12.46 -4.53 -17.38
CA ARG A 138 13.12 -3.25 -17.13
C ARG A 138 13.05 -2.24 -18.28
N SER A 139 12.24 -2.47 -19.30
CA SER A 139 12.13 -1.61 -20.47
C SER A 139 10.66 -1.23 -20.75
N LYS A 140 9.82 -2.20 -21.10
CA LYS A 140 8.43 -1.88 -21.48
C LYS A 140 7.46 -3.03 -21.25
N ILE A 141 6.19 -2.66 -21.10
CA ILE A 141 5.03 -3.58 -21.17
C ILE A 141 4.09 -3.04 -22.24
N VAL A 142 3.65 -3.90 -23.14
CA VAL A 142 2.66 -3.55 -24.15
C VAL A 142 1.41 -4.39 -23.92
N LEU A 143 0.27 -3.71 -23.81
CA LEU A 143 -1.04 -4.31 -23.69
C LEU A 143 -1.86 -3.99 -24.94
N GLU A 144 -2.65 -4.97 -25.40
CA GLU A 144 -3.63 -4.80 -26.47
C GLU A 144 -5.03 -5.08 -25.93
N ALA A 145 -6.04 -4.45 -26.54
CA ALA A 145 -7.42 -4.67 -26.16
C ALA A 145 -7.81 -6.16 -26.32
N ASN A 146 -8.46 -6.70 -25.30
CA ASN A 146 -8.98 -8.07 -25.31
C ASN A 146 -10.25 -8.14 -26.16
N PRO A 147 -10.26 -8.86 -27.30
CA PRO A 147 -11.41 -8.93 -28.20
C PRO A 147 -12.62 -9.63 -27.56
N TYR A 148 -12.42 -10.38 -26.46
CA TYR A 148 -13.49 -11.08 -25.73
C TYR A 148 -13.97 -10.32 -24.50
N TYR A 149 -13.44 -9.10 -24.27
CA TYR A 149 -13.90 -8.29 -23.17
C TYR A 149 -15.33 -7.81 -23.40
N ARG A 150 -16.19 -7.97 -22.37
CA ARG A 150 -17.61 -7.64 -22.45
C ARG A 150 -17.92 -6.14 -22.66
N GLY A 151 -16.92 -5.27 -22.39
CA GLY A 151 -17.12 -3.83 -22.41
C GLY A 151 -18.07 -3.30 -21.34
N PHE A 152 -18.24 -1.99 -21.32
CA PHE A 152 -19.25 -1.25 -20.53
C PHE A 152 -19.46 0.12 -21.15
N VAL A 153 -20.64 0.71 -20.89
CA VAL A 153 -20.89 2.11 -21.24
C VAL A 153 -20.37 3.00 -20.11
N TRP A 154 -19.60 4.01 -20.46
CA TRP A 154 -19.15 5.00 -19.49
C TRP A 154 -20.34 5.88 -19.09
N ASP A 155 -20.91 5.63 -17.93
CA ASP A 155 -22.11 6.32 -17.39
C ASP A 155 -21.98 6.56 -15.88
N PHE A 156 -20.83 7.18 -15.49
CA PHE A 156 -20.62 7.57 -14.11
C PHE A 156 -21.24 8.96 -13.84
N GLN A 157 -21.67 9.16 -12.61
CA GLN A 157 -22.17 10.45 -12.15
C GLN A 157 -21.00 11.29 -11.61
N PRO A 158 -21.03 12.62 -11.80
CA PRO A 158 -20.03 13.49 -11.19
C PRO A 158 -20.21 13.49 -9.66
N GLY A 159 -19.10 13.64 -8.94
CA GLY A 159 -19.10 14.09 -7.55
C GLY A 159 -19.20 15.62 -7.47
N ASP A 160 -18.82 16.17 -6.32
CA ASP A 160 -18.87 17.63 -6.06
C ASP A 160 -17.63 18.38 -6.61
N ASP A 161 -16.89 17.78 -7.53
CA ASP A 161 -15.62 18.29 -8.08
C ASP A 161 -15.82 18.76 -9.54
N ALA A 162 -15.41 19.99 -9.84
CA ALA A 162 -15.42 20.55 -11.21
C ALA A 162 -14.63 19.68 -12.22
N TRP A 163 -13.66 18.91 -11.75
CA TRP A 163 -12.96 17.93 -12.58
C TRP A 163 -13.91 16.83 -13.05
N ASP A 164 -14.82 16.38 -12.19
CA ASP A 164 -15.79 15.33 -12.51
C ASP A 164 -16.81 15.79 -13.57
N GLU A 165 -17.26 17.03 -13.52
CA GLU A 165 -18.13 17.59 -14.58
C GLU A 165 -17.46 17.55 -15.95
N ARG A 166 -16.15 17.82 -15.99
CA ARG A 166 -15.37 17.72 -17.21
C ARG A 166 -15.32 16.27 -17.71
N LEU A 167 -15.05 15.29 -16.82
CA LEU A 167 -15.02 13.87 -17.18
C LEU A 167 -16.33 13.42 -17.79
N VAL A 168 -17.46 13.82 -17.20
CA VAL A 168 -18.78 13.47 -17.73
C VAL A 168 -18.96 14.07 -19.14
N ARG A 169 -18.58 15.33 -19.36
CA ARG A 169 -18.66 15.94 -20.71
C ARG A 169 -17.80 15.20 -21.74
N GLU A 170 -16.61 14.74 -21.35
CA GLU A 170 -15.66 14.06 -22.24
C GLU A 170 -16.05 12.60 -22.54
N MET A 171 -16.68 11.90 -21.60
CA MET A 171 -16.73 10.45 -21.60
C MET A 171 -18.13 9.83 -21.63
N LYS A 172 -19.18 10.53 -21.17
CA LYS A 172 -20.50 9.96 -21.01
C LYS A 172 -21.05 9.35 -22.31
N GLY A 173 -21.52 8.11 -22.19
CA GLY A 173 -22.11 7.35 -23.30
C GLY A 173 -21.11 6.61 -24.17
N LYS A 174 -19.81 6.76 -23.97
CA LYS A 174 -18.80 6.03 -24.74
C LYS A 174 -18.79 4.53 -24.35
N GLN A 175 -18.67 3.66 -25.34
CA GLN A 175 -18.45 2.24 -25.12
C GLN A 175 -16.99 1.97 -24.81
N MET A 176 -16.69 1.38 -23.66
CA MET A 176 -15.33 1.18 -23.19
C MET A 176 -14.83 -0.26 -23.32
N PRO A 177 -13.53 -0.50 -23.50
CA PRO A 177 -12.44 0.49 -23.61
C PRO A 177 -12.36 1.15 -24.97
N GLN A 178 -11.94 2.43 -25.02
CA GLN A 178 -11.66 3.16 -26.26
C GLN A 178 -10.22 2.97 -26.75
N ILE A 179 -9.30 2.76 -25.80
CA ILE A 179 -7.87 2.60 -26.10
C ILE A 179 -7.62 1.17 -26.56
N GLY A 180 -7.10 1.01 -27.77
CA GLY A 180 -6.77 -0.31 -28.34
C GLY A 180 -5.42 -0.85 -27.89
N ARG A 181 -4.49 0.04 -27.53
CA ARG A 181 -3.10 -0.31 -27.17
C ARG A 181 -2.59 0.60 -26.06
N VAL A 182 -1.98 0.02 -25.03
CA VAL A 182 -1.31 0.72 -23.95
C VAL A 182 0.17 0.32 -23.93
N GLU A 183 1.05 1.32 -24.00
CA GLU A 183 2.49 1.11 -23.83
C GLU A 183 2.95 1.71 -22.52
N ILE A 184 3.56 0.90 -21.67
CA ILE A 184 4.08 1.29 -20.38
C ILE A 184 5.60 1.29 -20.49
N ALA A 185 6.22 2.47 -20.52
CA ALA A 185 7.67 2.62 -20.46
C ALA A 185 8.15 2.50 -19.00
N ILE A 186 9.14 1.64 -18.76
CA ILE A 186 9.78 1.50 -17.46
C ILE A 186 11.01 2.39 -17.44
N ILE A 187 10.89 3.56 -16.83
CA ILE A 187 11.96 4.57 -16.73
C ILE A 187 12.21 4.83 -15.26
N GLU A 188 13.27 4.22 -14.72
CA GLU A 188 13.59 4.26 -13.28
C GLU A 188 14.10 5.66 -12.86
N GLU A 189 14.83 6.33 -13.75
CA GLU A 189 15.45 7.62 -13.48
C GLU A 189 14.45 8.77 -13.67
N GLU A 190 14.22 9.57 -12.60
CA GLU A 190 13.19 10.62 -12.57
C GLU A 190 13.38 11.71 -13.60
N GLN A 191 14.62 12.15 -13.86
CA GLN A 191 14.90 13.20 -14.82
C GLN A 191 14.63 12.73 -16.25
N SER A 192 15.04 11.50 -16.59
CA SER A 192 14.76 10.90 -17.90
C SER A 192 13.26 10.74 -18.14
N ARG A 193 12.51 10.38 -17.08
CA ARG A 193 11.05 10.27 -17.14
C ARG A 193 10.40 11.64 -17.36
N TRP A 194 10.86 12.69 -16.65
CA TRP A 194 10.40 14.06 -16.83
C TRP A 194 10.64 14.56 -18.27
N LEU A 195 11.85 14.36 -18.80
CA LEU A 195 12.17 14.74 -20.18
C LEU A 195 11.30 13.99 -21.20
N SER A 196 11.08 12.69 -21.01
CA SER A 196 10.20 11.89 -21.87
C SER A 196 8.75 12.37 -21.86
N PHE A 197 8.25 12.85 -20.72
CA PHE A 197 6.96 13.51 -20.64
C PHE A 197 6.98 14.85 -21.38
N MET A 198 7.99 15.68 -21.18
CA MET A 198 8.09 17.00 -21.84
C MET A 198 8.18 16.89 -23.36
N GLU A 199 8.88 15.88 -23.88
CA GLU A 199 8.98 15.58 -25.32
C GLU A 199 7.71 14.95 -25.92
N GLY A 200 6.68 14.65 -25.11
CA GLY A 200 5.43 14.09 -25.59
C GLY A 200 5.47 12.58 -25.84
N ARG A 201 6.52 11.89 -25.39
CA ARG A 201 6.62 10.43 -25.48
C ARG A 201 5.76 9.70 -24.44
N ILE A 202 5.36 10.39 -23.39
CA ILE A 202 4.49 9.88 -22.31
C ILE A 202 3.23 10.75 -22.26
N ASP A 203 2.08 10.12 -22.21
CA ASP A 203 0.76 10.77 -22.21
C ASP A 203 0.35 11.32 -20.85
N PHE A 204 0.69 10.61 -19.79
CA PHE A 204 0.49 11.05 -18.42
C PHE A 204 1.50 10.36 -17.50
N ASP A 205 1.95 11.07 -16.47
CA ASP A 205 2.87 10.56 -15.47
C ASP A 205 2.67 11.26 -14.12
N LYS A 206 3.19 10.65 -13.07
CA LYS A 206 3.40 11.33 -11.79
C LYS A 206 4.48 12.37 -11.95
N LEU A 207 4.22 13.60 -11.50
CA LEU A 207 5.26 14.62 -11.44
C LEU A 207 6.41 14.14 -10.53
N PRO A 208 7.64 14.00 -11.06
CA PRO A 208 8.79 13.66 -10.23
C PRO A 208 9.07 14.75 -9.20
N GLN A 209 9.57 14.36 -8.02
CA GLN A 209 9.84 15.34 -6.96
C GLN A 209 10.86 16.40 -7.37
N LEU A 210 11.91 16.00 -8.10
CA LEU A 210 12.92 16.92 -8.61
C LEU A 210 12.36 17.94 -9.62
N ALA A 211 11.28 17.61 -10.35
CA ALA A 211 10.65 18.50 -11.32
C ALA A 211 9.58 19.41 -10.67
N ALA A 212 9.19 19.17 -9.42
CA ALA A 212 8.15 19.95 -8.76
C ALA A 212 8.48 21.45 -8.68
N PRO A 213 9.70 21.92 -8.32
CA PRO A 213 10.04 23.35 -8.29
C PRO A 213 10.03 23.98 -9.69
N VAL A 214 10.29 23.18 -10.74
CA VAL A 214 10.24 23.64 -12.13
C VAL A 214 8.80 23.75 -12.60
N ALA A 215 7.97 22.74 -12.33
CA ALA A 215 6.62 22.61 -12.87
C ALA A 215 5.55 23.33 -12.06
N LEU A 216 5.72 23.47 -10.75
CA LEU A 216 4.70 24.01 -9.85
C LEU A 216 5.10 25.35 -9.24
N GLU A 217 4.09 26.18 -9.02
CA GLU A 217 4.15 27.38 -8.20
C GLU A 217 2.97 27.34 -7.20
N ASN A 218 3.26 27.44 -5.92
CA ASN A 218 2.24 27.34 -4.83
C ASN A 218 1.35 26.08 -4.96
N GLY A 219 1.94 24.94 -5.37
CA GLY A 219 1.23 23.66 -5.54
C GLY A 219 0.38 23.55 -6.81
N ARG A 220 0.38 24.58 -7.69
CA ARG A 220 -0.36 24.60 -8.95
C ARG A 220 0.62 24.57 -10.13
N LEU A 221 0.18 23.96 -11.22
CA LEU A 221 0.95 23.93 -12.45
C LEU A 221 1.17 25.36 -12.98
N LYS A 222 2.42 25.69 -13.33
CA LYS A 222 2.77 27.00 -13.90
C LYS A 222 2.07 27.23 -15.23
N GLN A 223 1.82 28.49 -15.55
CA GLN A 223 1.04 28.92 -16.73
C GLN A 223 1.66 28.39 -18.03
N GLU A 224 2.97 28.37 -18.15
CA GLU A 224 3.69 27.89 -19.35
C GLU A 224 3.35 26.43 -19.74
N PHE A 225 3.00 25.57 -18.75
CA PHE A 225 2.55 24.20 -19.00
C PHE A 225 1.04 24.14 -19.28
N VAL A 226 0.27 25.00 -18.61
CA VAL A 226 -1.17 25.13 -18.85
C VAL A 226 -1.43 25.62 -20.29
N ASP A 227 -0.63 26.54 -20.79
CA ASP A 227 -0.71 27.07 -22.19
C ASP A 227 -0.41 25.99 -23.24
N GLN A 228 0.37 24.95 -22.87
CA GLN A 228 0.57 23.73 -23.67
C GLN A 228 -0.59 22.74 -23.58
N GLY A 229 -1.65 23.07 -22.83
CA GLY A 229 -2.80 22.19 -22.57
C GLY A 229 -2.53 21.07 -21.57
N ILE A 230 -1.38 21.07 -20.90
CA ILE A 230 -1.08 20.10 -19.84
C ILE A 230 -1.99 20.38 -18.63
N ARG A 231 -2.54 19.33 -18.07
CA ARG A 231 -3.43 19.39 -16.92
C ARG A 231 -2.78 18.73 -15.71
N GLN A 232 -3.03 19.30 -14.53
CA GLN A 232 -2.60 18.76 -13.25
C GLN A 232 -3.81 18.13 -12.54
N TYR A 233 -3.66 16.87 -12.14
CA TYR A 233 -4.57 16.23 -11.19
C TYR A 233 -3.81 15.94 -9.89
N ALA A 234 -4.17 16.63 -8.81
CA ALA A 234 -3.53 16.48 -7.50
C ALA A 234 -4.44 15.69 -6.56
N MET A 235 -3.85 14.76 -5.83
CA MET A 235 -4.56 13.90 -4.90
C MET A 235 -3.69 13.59 -3.68
N VAL A 236 -4.27 13.66 -2.48
CA VAL A 236 -3.65 13.06 -1.30
C VAL A 236 -3.82 11.55 -1.40
N GLU A 237 -2.73 10.81 -1.44
CA GLU A 237 -2.78 9.35 -1.52
C GLU A 237 -3.33 8.76 -0.21
N PRO A 238 -4.13 7.67 -0.26
CA PRO A 238 -4.54 6.92 0.92
C PRO A 238 -3.35 6.11 1.46
N GLU A 239 -2.36 6.82 1.94
CA GLU A 239 -1.06 6.31 2.34
C GLU A 239 -0.54 7.08 3.55
N ILE A 240 0.20 6.40 4.40
CA ILE A 240 1.02 7.02 5.43
C ILE A 240 2.47 6.59 5.29
N THR A 241 3.38 7.50 5.63
CA THR A 241 4.76 7.18 5.93
C THR A 241 4.96 7.14 7.45
N TYR A 242 5.82 6.26 7.92
CA TYR A 242 6.06 6.08 9.35
C TYR A 242 7.47 5.55 9.61
N THR A 243 7.94 5.70 10.84
CA THR A 243 9.10 4.97 11.36
C THR A 243 8.63 4.07 12.50
N LEU A 244 8.92 2.80 12.40
CA LEU A 244 8.63 1.81 13.44
C LEU A 244 9.78 1.71 14.45
N PHE A 245 9.43 1.40 15.69
CA PHE A 245 10.33 0.87 16.71
C PHE A 245 10.14 -0.63 16.83
N ASN A 246 11.23 -1.38 16.91
CA ASN A 246 11.14 -2.79 17.25
C ASN A 246 10.90 -2.95 18.75
N MET A 247 9.76 -3.51 19.11
CA MET A 247 9.36 -3.66 20.51
C MET A 247 10.08 -4.81 21.23
N GLU A 248 10.85 -5.61 20.51
CA GLU A 248 11.70 -6.68 21.04
C GLU A 248 13.19 -6.26 21.16
N ASP A 249 13.54 -5.05 20.67
CA ASP A 249 14.91 -4.51 20.73
C ASP A 249 15.29 -4.14 22.18
N PRO A 250 16.53 -4.44 22.63
CA PRO A 250 16.96 -4.17 24.00
C PRO A 250 17.06 -2.66 24.32
N VAL A 251 17.29 -1.79 23.32
CA VAL A 251 17.39 -0.33 23.52
C VAL A 251 16.03 0.34 23.41
N THR A 252 15.33 0.18 22.28
CA THR A 252 14.07 0.87 21.98
C THR A 252 12.82 0.08 22.38
N GLY A 253 12.91 -1.22 22.55
CA GLY A 253 11.78 -2.11 22.85
C GLY A 253 11.33 -2.10 24.29
N GLY A 254 10.25 -2.87 24.55
CA GLY A 254 9.64 -3.00 25.88
C GLY A 254 8.58 -1.94 26.19
N TYR A 255 7.89 -2.15 27.33
CA TYR A 255 6.70 -1.36 27.71
C TYR A 255 6.87 -0.68 29.08
N SER A 256 8.08 -0.63 29.64
CA SER A 256 8.35 0.13 30.84
C SER A 256 8.24 1.64 30.57
N LYS A 257 7.98 2.42 31.59
CA LYS A 257 7.81 3.87 31.44
C LYS A 257 9.05 4.54 30.86
N GLU A 258 10.24 4.07 31.22
CA GLU A 258 11.53 4.55 30.72
C GLU A 258 11.65 4.30 29.19
N LYS A 259 11.27 3.09 28.74
CA LYS A 259 11.33 2.74 27.32
C LYS A 259 10.29 3.50 26.49
N ILE A 260 9.08 3.70 27.02
CA ILE A 260 8.06 4.54 26.40
C ILE A 260 8.55 5.99 26.33
N ALA A 261 9.13 6.51 27.41
CA ALA A 261 9.68 7.86 27.44
C ALA A 261 10.80 8.06 26.40
N LEU A 262 11.69 7.07 26.24
CA LEU A 262 12.73 7.11 25.21
C LEU A 262 12.11 7.21 23.81
N ARG A 263 11.21 6.30 23.45
CA ARG A 263 10.54 6.34 22.13
C ARG A 263 9.76 7.64 21.93
N ARG A 264 9.08 8.13 22.98
CA ARG A 264 8.34 9.39 22.93
C ARG A 264 9.27 10.57 22.66
N ALA A 265 10.41 10.64 23.33
CA ALA A 265 11.39 11.69 23.11
C ALA A 265 12.00 11.62 21.69
N ILE A 266 12.32 10.42 21.20
CA ILE A 266 12.77 10.21 19.82
C ILE A 266 11.69 10.69 18.84
N ALA A 267 10.42 10.33 19.04
CA ALA A 267 9.32 10.75 18.18
C ALA A 267 9.16 12.30 18.17
N MET A 268 9.29 12.94 19.33
CA MET A 268 9.18 14.39 19.48
C MET A 268 10.37 15.15 18.89
N SER A 269 11.50 14.51 18.65
CA SER A 269 12.66 15.12 17.99
C SER A 269 12.54 15.22 16.47
N TYR A 270 11.66 14.44 15.84
CA TYR A 270 11.52 14.43 14.38
C TYR A 270 10.70 15.62 13.88
N ASN A 271 11.31 16.42 13.01
CA ASN A 271 10.64 17.57 12.40
C ASN A 271 9.91 17.18 11.11
N THR A 272 8.63 16.81 11.24
CA THR A 272 7.77 16.48 10.09
C THR A 272 7.59 17.66 9.13
N GLN A 273 7.58 18.90 9.63
CA GLN A 273 7.47 20.08 8.76
C GLN A 273 8.70 20.23 7.86
N ALA A 274 9.89 19.97 8.40
CA ALA A 274 11.12 19.95 7.60
C ALA A 274 11.06 18.83 6.52
N GLU A 275 10.48 17.66 6.81
CA GLU A 275 10.26 16.64 5.79
C GLU A 275 9.35 17.16 4.66
N ILE A 276 8.24 17.82 5.01
CA ILE A 276 7.27 18.35 4.02
C ILE A 276 7.96 19.40 3.14
N GLU A 277 8.77 20.26 3.70
CA GLU A 277 9.44 21.33 2.96
C GLU A 277 10.63 20.82 2.13
N LEU A 278 11.57 20.14 2.78
CA LEU A 278 12.87 19.80 2.18
C LEU A 278 12.79 18.57 1.26
N LEU A 279 11.96 17.58 1.62
CA LEU A 279 11.85 16.35 0.84
C LEU A 279 10.64 16.35 -0.09
N ARG A 280 9.49 16.87 0.37
CA ARG A 280 8.23 16.76 -0.37
C ARG A 280 7.90 18.02 -1.18
N ASN A 281 8.69 19.10 -1.09
CA ASN A 281 8.40 20.37 -1.77
C ASN A 281 6.95 20.85 -1.53
N GLY A 282 6.45 20.71 -0.31
CA GLY A 282 5.05 21.01 0.05
C GLY A 282 4.02 19.96 -0.39
N MET A 283 4.43 18.92 -1.11
CA MET A 283 3.52 17.87 -1.64
C MET A 283 3.29 16.75 -0.63
N ALA A 284 2.91 17.10 0.59
CA ALA A 284 2.49 16.15 1.62
C ALA A 284 1.63 16.87 2.67
N LYS A 285 0.83 16.11 3.39
CA LYS A 285 0.11 16.56 4.58
C LYS A 285 0.66 15.81 5.79
N LYS A 286 0.88 16.51 6.90
CA LYS A 286 1.21 15.86 8.17
C LYS A 286 0.11 14.85 8.51
N ALA A 287 0.51 13.64 8.85
CA ALA A 287 -0.41 12.60 9.30
C ALA A 287 -0.60 12.72 10.81
N GLU A 288 -1.84 12.90 11.26
CA GLU A 288 -2.17 12.98 12.68
C GLU A 288 -2.53 11.61 13.25
N MET A 289 -2.91 10.65 12.41
CA MET A 289 -3.27 9.28 12.81
C MET A 289 -2.85 8.26 11.75
N ILE A 290 -2.88 6.98 12.13
CA ILE A 290 -2.47 5.87 11.26
C ILE A 290 -3.37 5.73 10.03
N VAL A 291 -4.68 5.97 10.18
CA VAL A 291 -5.63 5.88 9.07
C VAL A 291 -5.57 7.17 8.25
N PRO A 292 -5.12 7.13 6.98
CA PRO A 292 -4.93 8.34 6.18
C PRO A 292 -6.25 8.94 5.68
N PRO A 293 -6.23 10.21 5.21
CA PRO A 293 -7.35 10.81 4.52
C PRO A 293 -7.86 9.98 3.35
N GLY A 294 -9.19 9.96 3.13
CA GLY A 294 -9.82 9.19 2.05
C GLY A 294 -10.03 7.71 2.35
N VAL A 295 -9.64 7.24 3.53
CA VAL A 295 -9.87 5.87 4.01
C VAL A 295 -10.94 5.88 5.11
N ALA A 296 -11.88 4.94 5.06
CA ALA A 296 -12.91 4.82 6.09
C ALA A 296 -12.29 4.63 7.48
N GLY A 297 -12.76 5.41 8.44
CA GLY A 297 -12.18 5.45 9.80
C GLY A 297 -11.14 6.55 10.01
N HIS A 298 -10.80 7.35 8.98
CA HIS A 298 -10.06 8.58 9.18
C HIS A 298 -10.93 9.60 9.94
N ASP A 299 -10.36 10.18 11.00
CA ASP A 299 -10.97 11.27 11.76
C ASP A 299 -10.19 12.57 11.52
N PRO A 300 -10.71 13.52 10.73
CA PRO A 300 -10.01 14.77 10.44
C PRO A 300 -9.88 15.70 11.65
N SER A 301 -10.65 15.44 12.71
CA SER A 301 -10.56 16.21 13.97
C SER A 301 -9.50 15.68 14.92
N TYR A 302 -8.99 14.45 14.68
CA TYR A 302 -7.96 13.85 15.53
C TYR A 302 -6.68 14.67 15.50
N LYS A 303 -6.11 14.88 16.69
CA LYS A 303 -4.79 15.49 16.87
C LYS A 303 -3.88 14.51 17.60
N SER A 304 -2.72 14.27 17.01
CA SER A 304 -1.69 13.46 17.64
C SER A 304 -1.20 14.12 18.93
N SER A 305 -0.98 13.30 19.95
CA SER A 305 -0.34 13.71 21.18
C SER A 305 1.20 13.85 21.04
N ILE A 306 1.73 13.56 19.85
CA ILE A 306 3.16 13.65 19.54
C ILE A 306 3.37 14.81 18.59
N ALA A 307 3.99 15.86 19.08
CA ALA A 307 4.40 17.02 18.30
C ALA A 307 5.94 17.14 18.29
N HIS A 308 6.47 17.92 17.35
CA HIS A 308 7.91 18.26 17.36
C HIS A 308 8.19 19.25 18.48
N GLU A 309 8.73 18.75 19.59
CA GLU A 309 9.01 19.50 20.81
C GLU A 309 10.34 19.02 21.44
N PRO A 310 11.49 19.35 20.85
CA PRO A 310 12.79 18.81 21.27
C PRO A 310 13.17 19.20 22.68
N GLU A 311 12.78 20.38 23.16
CA GLU A 311 13.01 20.81 24.55
C GLU A 311 12.24 19.95 25.55
N LEU A 312 10.96 19.64 25.26
CA LEU A 312 10.15 18.77 26.10
C LEU A 312 10.68 17.35 26.07
N ALA A 313 11.10 16.87 24.87
CA ALA A 313 11.76 15.58 24.70
C ALA A 313 13.02 15.45 25.56
N SER A 314 13.86 16.51 25.59
CA SER A 314 15.06 16.55 26.41
C SER A 314 14.74 16.45 27.90
N ARG A 315 13.76 17.26 28.40
CA ARG A 315 13.30 17.18 29.80
C ARG A 315 12.72 15.81 30.17
N LEU A 316 12.00 15.20 29.25
CA LEU A 316 11.45 13.85 29.45
C LEU A 316 12.57 12.83 29.65
N LEU A 317 13.62 12.89 28.83
CA LEU A 317 14.81 12.04 28.97
C LEU A 317 15.52 12.25 30.29
N ASP A 318 15.70 13.51 30.71
CA ASP A 318 16.31 13.84 32.00
C ASP A 318 15.53 13.25 33.15
N TYR A 319 14.20 13.38 33.14
CA TYR A 319 13.31 12.86 34.19
C TYR A 319 13.41 11.33 34.34
N PHE A 320 13.61 10.60 33.24
CA PHE A 320 13.74 9.12 33.25
C PHE A 320 15.19 8.66 33.34
N GLY A 321 16.15 9.55 33.64
CA GLY A 321 17.53 9.18 33.95
C GLY A 321 18.45 8.94 32.76
N TYR A 322 18.06 9.34 31.55
CA TYR A 322 18.92 9.36 30.36
C TYR A 322 19.88 10.55 30.45
N ARG A 323 21.03 10.36 31.06
CA ARG A 323 21.93 11.46 31.43
C ARG A 323 22.84 11.89 30.29
N ARG A 324 22.90 13.22 30.03
CA ARG A 324 23.81 13.81 29.04
C ARG A 324 25.24 13.80 29.59
N GLN A 325 26.18 13.33 28.79
CA GLN A 325 27.62 13.23 29.10
C GLN A 325 28.37 14.49 28.62
N ALA A 326 29.70 14.53 28.88
CA ALA A 326 30.53 15.67 28.49
C ALA A 326 30.66 15.84 26.97
N ASP A 327 30.49 14.76 26.20
CA ASP A 327 30.46 14.77 24.73
C ASP A 327 29.14 15.26 24.13
N GLY A 328 28.19 15.63 24.99
CA GLY A 328 26.86 16.11 24.58
C GLY A 328 25.83 15.02 24.34
N TYR A 329 26.20 13.76 24.32
CA TYR A 329 25.27 12.63 24.11
C TYR A 329 24.83 11.96 25.42
N ARG A 330 23.72 11.27 25.37
CA ARG A 330 23.11 10.63 26.56
C ARG A 330 23.50 9.16 26.67
N THR A 331 23.45 8.66 27.89
CA THR A 331 23.51 7.22 28.21
C THR A 331 22.12 6.69 28.57
N MET A 332 21.97 5.38 28.56
CA MET A 332 20.84 4.69 29.17
C MET A 332 20.82 4.96 30.71
N PRO A 333 19.68 4.76 31.41
CA PRO A 333 19.59 4.95 32.85
C PRO A 333 20.57 4.12 33.70
N ASP A 334 21.00 2.96 33.15
CA ASP A 334 22.01 2.08 33.77
C ASP A 334 23.46 2.51 33.48
N GLY A 335 23.65 3.61 32.72
CA GLY A 335 24.97 4.14 32.34
C GLY A 335 25.55 3.52 31.05
N SER A 336 24.89 2.53 30.43
CA SER A 336 25.33 1.96 29.18
C SER A 336 25.16 2.95 28.00
N PRO A 337 25.90 2.82 26.89
CA PRO A 337 25.80 3.70 25.73
C PRO A 337 24.39 3.70 25.13
N LEU A 338 23.86 4.88 24.83
CA LEU A 338 22.62 5.05 24.08
C LEU A 338 22.96 5.37 22.62
N VAL A 339 22.82 4.37 21.75
CA VAL A 339 23.04 4.52 20.31
C VAL A 339 21.83 3.93 19.57
N LEU A 340 21.21 4.74 18.73
CA LEU A 340 20.11 4.29 17.88
C LEU A 340 20.65 3.80 16.54
N LYS A 341 20.23 2.62 16.13
CA LYS A 341 20.49 2.07 14.79
C LYS A 341 19.26 2.22 13.93
N ILE A 342 19.37 3.06 12.91
CA ILE A 342 18.27 3.37 12.00
C ILE A 342 18.56 2.76 10.65
N ARG A 343 17.77 1.77 10.25
CA ARG A 343 17.90 1.15 8.94
C ARG A 343 17.36 2.07 7.85
N THR A 344 18.09 2.16 6.74
CA THR A 344 17.77 3.03 5.60
C THR A 344 18.14 2.38 4.27
N GLU A 345 17.81 3.02 3.14
CA GLU A 345 18.15 2.59 1.79
C GLU A 345 19.08 3.59 1.09
N ALA A 346 19.80 3.12 0.06
CA ALA A 346 20.72 3.94 -0.73
C ALA A 346 19.96 4.82 -1.75
N SER A 347 19.18 5.81 -1.27
CA SER A 347 18.44 6.75 -2.13
C SER A 347 18.65 8.20 -1.70
N ALA A 348 18.41 9.14 -2.63
CA ALA A 348 18.44 10.58 -2.31
C ALA A 348 17.42 10.94 -1.22
N SER A 349 16.21 10.40 -1.33
CA SER A 349 15.15 10.63 -0.34
C SER A 349 15.53 10.11 1.03
N SER A 350 16.12 8.91 1.11
CA SER A 350 16.57 8.33 2.37
C SER A 350 17.66 9.18 3.03
N ARG A 351 18.57 9.78 2.25
CA ARG A 351 19.59 10.69 2.80
C ARG A 351 18.96 11.92 3.47
N VAL A 352 17.96 12.55 2.84
CA VAL A 352 17.27 13.70 3.43
C VAL A 352 16.55 13.31 4.72
N VAL A 353 15.85 12.17 4.76
CA VAL A 353 15.20 11.65 5.96
C VAL A 353 16.22 11.38 7.06
N SER A 354 17.37 10.80 6.73
CA SER A 354 18.45 10.55 7.70
C SER A 354 19.02 11.84 8.29
N GLU A 355 19.17 12.90 7.47
CA GLU A 355 19.62 14.21 7.95
C GLU A 355 18.60 14.87 8.90
N ILE A 356 17.30 14.74 8.62
CA ILE A 356 16.25 15.25 9.52
C ILE A 356 16.30 14.49 10.85
N TRP A 357 16.38 13.15 10.83
CA TRP A 357 16.55 12.34 12.03
C TRP A 357 17.80 12.72 12.80
N LYS A 358 18.95 12.80 12.11
CA LYS A 358 20.21 13.12 12.74
C LYS A 358 20.16 14.45 13.48
N ARG A 359 19.64 15.49 12.82
CA ARG A 359 19.52 16.83 13.42
C ARG A 359 18.64 16.81 14.68
N GLY A 360 17.45 16.20 14.61
CA GLY A 360 16.56 16.14 15.78
C GLY A 360 17.13 15.30 16.93
N LEU A 361 17.79 14.19 16.63
CA LEU A 361 18.40 13.33 17.64
C LEU A 361 19.63 13.99 18.30
N ASP A 362 20.49 14.65 17.52
CA ASP A 362 21.63 15.42 18.06
C ASP A 362 21.15 16.52 19.01
N GLU A 363 20.06 17.23 18.68
CA GLU A 363 19.48 18.27 19.50
C GLU A 363 19.07 17.76 20.87
N ILE A 364 18.47 16.58 20.95
CA ILE A 364 18.10 15.96 22.23
C ILE A 364 19.22 15.11 22.85
N GLY A 365 20.42 15.09 22.24
CA GLY A 365 21.61 14.37 22.70
C GLY A 365 21.54 12.86 22.57
N ILE A 366 20.94 12.33 21.52
CA ILE A 366 20.91 10.90 21.24
C ILE A 366 21.78 10.61 20.00
N ARG A 367 22.73 9.70 20.15
CA ARG A 367 23.59 9.25 19.05
C ARG A 367 22.84 8.32 18.11
N ALA A 368 22.95 8.55 16.81
CA ALA A 368 22.35 7.71 15.78
C ALA A 368 23.37 7.20 14.77
N GLU A 369 23.22 5.94 14.38
CA GLU A 369 23.92 5.26 13.31
C GLU A 369 22.94 4.87 12.22
N PHE A 370 23.24 5.24 10.96
CA PHE A 370 22.39 4.91 9.82
C PHE A 370 22.99 3.72 9.06
N GLU A 371 22.29 2.59 9.09
CA GLU A 371 22.68 1.35 8.45
C GLU A 371 22.02 1.23 7.07
N VAL A 372 22.80 1.37 6.00
CA VAL A 372 22.27 1.29 4.63
C VAL A 372 22.11 -0.16 4.19
N GLY A 373 20.91 -0.55 3.78
CA GLY A 373 20.60 -1.86 3.21
C GLY A 373 19.77 -1.75 1.93
N ASN A 374 19.54 -2.87 1.25
CA ASN A 374 18.54 -2.93 0.19
C ASN A 374 17.17 -3.29 0.78
N PHE A 375 16.11 -2.91 0.09
CA PHE A 375 14.73 -3.08 0.58
C PHE A 375 14.38 -4.55 0.91
N ALA A 376 14.81 -5.50 0.08
CA ALA A 376 14.47 -6.91 0.28
C ALA A 376 15.11 -7.49 1.55
N ASP A 377 16.38 -7.15 1.81
CA ASP A 377 17.08 -7.55 3.04
C ASP A 377 16.50 -6.84 4.27
N ASN A 378 16.23 -5.52 4.15
CA ASN A 378 15.56 -4.76 5.22
C ASN A 378 14.23 -5.38 5.60
N LEU A 379 13.40 -5.75 4.62
CA LEU A 379 12.11 -6.41 4.83
C LEU A 379 12.25 -7.76 5.52
N LYS A 380 13.24 -8.56 5.12
CA LYS A 380 13.56 -9.86 5.73
C LYS A 380 14.01 -9.70 7.18
N ASP A 381 14.85 -8.71 7.46
CA ASP A 381 15.30 -8.41 8.82
C ASP A 381 14.18 -7.88 9.70
N ALA A 382 13.33 -7.01 9.17
CA ALA A 382 12.13 -6.52 9.85
C ALA A 382 11.13 -7.64 10.15
N ALA A 383 10.91 -8.55 9.20
CA ALA A 383 10.07 -9.74 9.41
C ALA A 383 10.64 -10.68 10.49
N GLY A 384 11.95 -10.67 10.72
CA GLY A 384 12.61 -11.39 11.79
C GLY A 384 12.73 -10.62 13.11
N CYS A 385 12.10 -9.44 13.26
CA CYS A 385 12.22 -8.55 14.42
C CYS A 385 13.69 -8.18 14.76
N ARG A 386 14.53 -7.98 13.74
CA ARG A 386 15.99 -7.74 13.92
C ARG A 386 16.43 -6.30 13.74
N LEU A 387 15.57 -5.42 13.22
CA LEU A 387 15.88 -4.00 13.05
C LEU A 387 15.48 -3.24 14.33
N MET A 388 16.31 -2.29 14.77
CA MET A 388 15.95 -1.42 15.90
C MET A 388 14.89 -0.40 15.50
N MET A 389 15.16 0.34 14.41
CA MET A 389 14.25 1.32 13.80
C MET A 389 14.31 1.22 12.28
N TRP A 390 13.17 1.38 11.63
CA TRP A 390 13.09 1.39 10.16
C TRP A 390 11.92 2.25 9.68
N GLY A 391 12.16 3.04 8.63
CA GLY A 391 11.13 3.83 7.95
C GLY A 391 10.39 3.01 6.91
N GLY A 392 9.08 3.20 6.83
CA GLY A 392 8.22 2.56 5.86
C GLY A 392 7.10 3.46 5.36
N ALA A 393 6.38 2.94 4.38
CA ALA A 393 5.12 3.53 3.91
C ALA A 393 4.10 2.40 3.71
N TRP A 394 2.84 2.70 3.96
CA TRP A 394 1.75 1.80 3.63
C TRP A 394 0.69 2.53 2.81
N HIS A 395 0.41 2.00 1.64
CA HIS A 395 -0.67 2.45 0.77
C HIS A 395 -1.87 1.50 0.93
N ALA A 396 -3.08 2.04 0.93
CA ALA A 396 -4.29 1.24 1.10
C ALA A 396 -4.44 0.16 0.01
N ASP A 397 -4.57 -1.11 0.41
CA ASP A 397 -4.99 -2.19 -0.47
C ASP A 397 -6.51 -2.13 -0.73
N TYR A 398 -7.25 -1.61 0.24
CA TYR A 398 -8.69 -1.33 0.20
C TYR A 398 -9.02 -0.16 1.14
N PRO A 399 -10.14 0.59 0.90
CA PRO A 399 -10.39 1.88 1.54
C PRO A 399 -10.94 1.76 2.97
N GLU A 400 -10.27 1.01 3.84
CA GLU A 400 -10.72 0.72 5.19
C GLU A 400 -9.56 0.81 6.20
N GLY A 401 -9.79 1.45 7.35
CA GLY A 401 -8.75 1.70 8.36
C GLY A 401 -8.11 0.44 8.94
N GLU A 402 -8.83 -0.66 8.95
CA GLU A 402 -8.29 -1.96 9.37
C GLU A 402 -7.06 -2.36 8.55
N ASN A 403 -7.00 -1.99 7.26
CA ASN A 403 -5.85 -2.24 6.38
C ASN A 403 -4.54 -1.63 6.89
N PHE A 404 -4.62 -0.55 7.66
CA PHE A 404 -3.48 0.10 8.31
C PHE A 404 -3.24 -0.45 9.71
N LEU A 405 -4.29 -0.62 10.48
CA LEU A 405 -4.21 -1.01 11.89
C LEU A 405 -3.75 -2.47 12.07
N GLN A 406 -3.96 -3.34 11.08
CA GLN A 406 -3.44 -4.71 11.08
C GLN A 406 -1.90 -4.77 11.18
N LEU A 407 -1.21 -3.70 10.75
CA LEU A 407 0.25 -3.59 10.81
C LEU A 407 0.80 -3.45 12.24
N LEU A 408 -0.11 -3.27 13.21
CA LEU A 408 0.20 -3.19 14.64
C LEU A 408 -0.48 -4.31 15.43
N TYR A 409 -1.28 -5.17 14.79
CA TYR A 409 -1.92 -6.29 15.43
C TYR A 409 -0.89 -7.35 15.85
N GLY A 410 -0.82 -7.68 17.14
CA GLY A 410 0.22 -8.54 17.73
C GLY A 410 0.38 -9.90 17.04
N PRO A 411 -0.70 -10.64 16.70
CA PRO A 411 -0.60 -11.89 15.94
C PRO A 411 0.02 -11.77 14.55
N ASN A 412 0.10 -10.57 13.99
CA ASN A 412 0.76 -10.30 12.71
C ASN A 412 2.26 -9.96 12.84
N ALA A 413 2.85 -10.06 14.03
CA ALA A 413 4.28 -9.81 14.22
C ALA A 413 5.13 -10.64 13.26
N GLY A 414 6.08 -9.97 12.56
CA GLY A 414 6.87 -10.56 11.49
C GLY A 414 6.14 -10.76 10.15
N ARG A 415 4.86 -10.35 10.05
CA ARG A 415 4.02 -10.53 8.85
C ARG A 415 3.17 -9.28 8.59
N GLY A 416 3.82 -8.14 8.35
CA GLY A 416 3.19 -6.83 8.25
C GLY A 416 3.42 -5.99 9.50
N ASN A 417 3.24 -6.52 10.70
CA ASN A 417 3.67 -5.88 11.95
C ASN A 417 5.18 -6.08 12.15
N TYR A 418 5.95 -5.27 11.45
CA TYR A 418 7.42 -5.36 11.41
C TYR A 418 8.12 -4.70 12.62
N GLY A 419 7.39 -3.92 13.43
CA GLY A 419 7.84 -3.44 14.74
C GLY A 419 7.68 -4.47 15.84
N CYS A 420 7.11 -5.64 15.54
CA CYS A 420 6.83 -6.72 16.51
C CYS A 420 6.07 -6.24 17.75
N TYR A 421 5.20 -5.23 17.56
CA TYR A 421 4.36 -4.67 18.59
C TYR A 421 3.33 -5.69 19.08
N ARG A 422 3.22 -5.84 20.41
CA ARG A 422 2.31 -6.78 21.05
C ARG A 422 1.63 -6.12 22.25
N SER A 423 0.50 -5.47 22.01
CA SER A 423 -0.29 -4.84 23.04
C SER A 423 -1.63 -5.55 23.20
N LYS A 424 -1.87 -6.14 24.38
CA LYS A 424 -3.17 -6.78 24.67
C LYS A 424 -4.33 -5.80 24.53
N ALA A 425 -4.14 -4.55 24.90
CA ALA A 425 -5.15 -3.51 24.78
C ALA A 425 -5.48 -3.24 23.30
N PHE A 426 -4.45 -3.00 22.47
CA PHE A 426 -4.62 -2.81 21.03
C PHE A 426 -5.27 -4.03 20.35
N ASP A 427 -4.77 -5.23 20.66
CA ASP A 427 -5.29 -6.49 20.09
C ASP A 427 -6.76 -6.73 20.43
N ASN A 428 -7.19 -6.35 21.64
CA ASN A 428 -8.59 -6.45 22.03
C ASN A 428 -9.49 -5.48 21.25
N LEU A 429 -9.05 -4.24 21.05
CA LEU A 429 -9.74 -3.25 20.24
C LEU A 429 -9.84 -3.70 18.78
N TYR A 430 -8.73 -4.20 18.21
CA TYR A 430 -8.69 -4.74 16.85
C TYR A 430 -9.70 -5.87 16.66
N ARG A 431 -9.72 -6.87 17.54
CA ARG A 431 -10.67 -8.00 17.47
C ARG A 431 -12.13 -7.57 17.60
N GLN A 432 -12.41 -6.50 18.32
CA GLN A 432 -13.76 -5.91 18.38
C GLN A 432 -14.11 -5.21 17.07
N ALA A 433 -13.19 -4.38 16.55
CA ALA A 433 -13.41 -3.59 15.35
C ALA A 433 -13.70 -4.44 14.11
N VAL A 434 -12.92 -5.51 13.87
CA VAL A 434 -13.10 -6.38 12.68
C VAL A 434 -14.43 -7.14 12.66
N ARG A 435 -15.10 -7.27 13.81
CA ARG A 435 -16.42 -7.92 13.92
C ARG A 435 -17.59 -6.96 13.68
N LEU A 436 -17.33 -5.66 13.74
CA LEU A 436 -18.37 -4.64 13.52
C LEU A 436 -18.50 -4.32 12.03
N PRO A 437 -19.70 -4.02 11.55
CA PRO A 437 -19.87 -3.43 10.24
C PRO A 437 -19.22 -2.03 10.19
N PRO A 438 -18.89 -1.52 8.99
CA PRO A 438 -18.45 -0.14 8.81
C PRO A 438 -19.43 0.85 9.47
N GLY A 439 -18.91 1.90 10.12
CA GLY A 439 -19.72 2.92 10.78
C GLY A 439 -19.06 3.49 12.04
N GLU A 440 -19.74 4.43 12.69
CA GLU A 440 -19.21 5.23 13.81
C GLU A 440 -18.63 4.39 14.96
N LYS A 441 -19.32 3.32 15.36
CA LYS A 441 -18.84 2.44 16.44
C LYS A 441 -17.50 1.79 16.12
N ARG A 442 -17.31 1.38 14.87
CA ARG A 442 -16.05 0.82 14.38
C ARG A 442 -14.97 1.88 14.30
N ASN A 443 -15.31 3.06 13.78
CA ASN A 443 -14.39 4.19 13.66
C ASN A 443 -13.89 4.67 15.05
N ALA A 444 -14.76 4.68 16.06
CA ALA A 444 -14.37 5.00 17.43
C ALA A 444 -13.31 4.03 17.97
N LEU A 445 -13.41 2.73 17.65
CA LEU A 445 -12.36 1.75 18.02
C LEU A 445 -11.03 2.03 17.30
N TYR A 446 -11.07 2.51 16.05
CA TYR A 446 -9.86 2.90 15.32
C TYR A 446 -9.16 4.09 15.97
N VAL A 447 -9.92 5.08 16.42
CA VAL A 447 -9.38 6.21 17.20
C VAL A 447 -8.75 5.71 18.52
N MET A 448 -9.41 4.78 19.22
CA MET A 448 -8.86 4.20 20.46
C MET A 448 -7.57 3.40 20.20
N MET A 449 -7.50 2.65 19.10
CA MET A 449 -6.27 1.94 18.70
C MET A 449 -5.14 2.90 18.37
N ASN A 450 -5.43 4.01 17.69
CA ASN A 450 -4.44 5.04 17.40
C ASN A 450 -3.89 5.66 18.70
N ARG A 451 -4.77 5.99 19.65
CA ARG A 451 -4.36 6.48 20.97
C ARG A 451 -3.49 5.47 21.74
N GLN A 452 -3.83 4.18 21.66
CA GLN A 452 -3.02 3.14 22.31
C GLN A 452 -1.63 3.03 21.68
N MET A 453 -1.54 3.09 20.34
CA MET A 453 -0.25 3.11 19.64
C MET A 453 0.59 4.33 20.05
N GLU A 454 -0.02 5.51 20.14
CA GLU A 454 0.67 6.72 20.62
C GLU A 454 1.10 6.61 22.09
N ALA A 455 0.25 6.05 22.95
CA ALA A 455 0.58 5.84 24.37
C ALA A 455 1.82 4.96 24.53
N ASP A 456 1.90 3.86 23.77
CA ASP A 456 3.07 2.98 23.74
C ASP A 456 4.22 3.55 22.88
N THR A 457 3.93 4.51 22.03
CA THR A 457 4.80 5.09 21.01
C THR A 457 5.49 4.01 20.19
N ALA A 458 4.68 3.13 19.60
CA ALA A 458 5.20 2.04 18.79
C ALA A 458 5.66 2.49 17.40
N TRP A 459 5.05 3.56 16.88
CA TRP A 459 5.39 4.20 15.60
C TRP A 459 5.53 5.71 15.75
N VAL A 460 6.33 6.30 14.85
CA VAL A 460 6.28 7.72 14.51
C VAL A 460 5.59 7.84 13.17
N VAL A 461 4.40 8.42 13.15
CA VAL A 461 3.65 8.66 11.91
C VAL A 461 4.08 10.01 11.35
N HIS A 462 4.41 10.07 10.05
CA HIS A 462 4.97 11.27 9.43
C HIS A 462 3.97 11.99 8.54
N VAL A 463 3.77 11.52 7.31
CA VAL A 463 2.98 12.23 6.29
C VAL A 463 2.11 11.31 5.45
N SER A 464 1.02 11.88 4.90
CA SER A 464 0.33 11.37 3.71
C SER A 464 0.80 12.19 2.51
N ARG A 465 1.31 11.53 1.46
CA ARG A 465 1.89 12.21 0.30
C ARG A 465 0.80 12.74 -0.62
N THR A 466 1.01 13.92 -1.19
CA THR A 466 0.19 14.45 -2.29
C THR A 466 0.89 14.11 -3.60
N ARG A 467 0.18 13.42 -4.48
CA ARG A 467 0.68 13.11 -5.81
C ARG A 467 0.05 14.04 -6.83
N ASN A 468 0.90 14.61 -7.66
CA ASN A 468 0.51 15.40 -8.82
C ASN A 468 0.69 14.55 -10.07
N TRP A 469 -0.39 14.35 -10.81
CA TRP A 469 -0.37 13.72 -12.11
C TRP A 469 -0.42 14.80 -13.18
N LEU A 470 0.47 14.74 -14.12
CA LEU A 470 0.45 15.60 -15.31
C LEU A 470 -0.11 14.80 -16.48
N VAL A 471 -1.03 15.42 -17.19
CA VAL A 471 -1.83 14.76 -18.22
C VAL A 471 -1.82 15.61 -19.48
N ARG A 472 -1.42 15.02 -20.60
CA ARG A 472 -1.42 15.67 -21.90
C ARG A 472 -2.83 15.95 -22.40
N PRO A 473 -3.04 16.99 -23.24
CA PRO A 473 -4.37 17.40 -23.70
C PRO A 473 -5.12 16.30 -24.46
N ARG A 474 -4.40 15.43 -25.16
CA ARG A 474 -5.00 14.33 -25.94
C ARG A 474 -5.65 13.22 -25.11
N VAL A 475 -5.34 13.12 -23.80
CA VAL A 475 -5.93 12.11 -22.91
C VAL A 475 -7.26 12.63 -22.37
N LEU A 476 -8.33 11.91 -22.59
CA LEU A 476 -9.66 12.22 -22.08
C LEU A 476 -10.04 11.27 -20.94
N GLY A 477 -10.91 11.72 -20.05
CA GLY A 477 -11.44 10.90 -18.97
C GLY A 477 -10.46 10.62 -17.82
N PHE A 478 -9.33 11.33 -17.72
CA PHE A 478 -8.33 11.07 -16.71
C PHE A 478 -8.79 11.53 -15.32
N LYS A 479 -8.89 10.55 -14.42
CA LYS A 479 -8.98 10.74 -12.98
C LYS A 479 -8.31 9.54 -12.33
N LYS A 480 -7.28 9.78 -11.51
CA LYS A 480 -6.59 8.68 -10.84
C LYS A 480 -7.47 8.10 -9.75
N HIS A 481 -7.71 6.80 -9.80
CA HIS A 481 -8.34 6.09 -8.70
C HIS A 481 -7.34 5.95 -7.53
N PRO A 482 -7.72 6.23 -6.29
CA PRO A 482 -6.79 6.23 -5.17
C PRO A 482 -6.15 4.87 -4.88
N ILE A 483 -6.83 3.76 -5.16
CA ILE A 483 -6.36 2.41 -4.87
C ILE A 483 -6.04 1.62 -6.15
N MET A 484 -6.92 1.71 -7.17
CA MET A 484 -6.75 0.96 -8.41
C MET A 484 -5.52 1.43 -9.18
N GLN A 485 -4.68 0.48 -9.61
CA GLN A 485 -3.39 0.80 -10.24
C GLN A 485 -3.50 1.05 -11.75
N SER A 486 -4.52 0.48 -12.43
CA SER A 486 -4.71 0.59 -13.87
C SER A 486 -6.05 1.24 -14.20
N ASP A 487 -6.00 2.43 -14.82
CA ASP A 487 -7.19 3.23 -15.13
C ASP A 487 -7.49 3.26 -16.64
N TRP A 488 -6.65 2.66 -17.48
CA TRP A 488 -6.70 2.75 -18.94
C TRP A 488 -8.05 2.37 -19.56
N GLN A 489 -8.77 1.46 -18.93
CA GLN A 489 -10.10 1.04 -19.37
C GLN A 489 -11.16 2.15 -19.30
N TYR A 490 -10.89 3.23 -18.57
CA TYR A 490 -11.79 4.37 -18.39
C TYR A 490 -11.41 5.58 -19.21
N LEU A 491 -10.27 5.51 -19.93
CA LEU A 491 -9.70 6.63 -20.68
C LEU A 491 -10.02 6.53 -22.16
N ASP A 492 -9.88 7.69 -22.83
CA ASP A 492 -9.88 7.80 -24.27
C ASP A 492 -8.75 8.73 -24.71
N VAL A 493 -8.37 8.69 -25.98
CA VAL A 493 -7.34 9.54 -26.57
C VAL A 493 -7.87 10.18 -27.84
N VAL A 494 -7.72 11.50 -27.95
CA VAL A 494 -7.98 12.22 -29.20
C VAL A 494 -6.83 11.93 -30.16
N ARG A 495 -7.16 11.57 -31.42
CA ARG A 495 -6.22 11.29 -32.50
C ARG A 495 -5.64 12.56 -33.08
#